data_a3ba09786a952aafe288ef3ec98bb068
#
_entry.id   a3ba09786a952aafe288ef3ec98bb068
#
_cell.length_a   1.000
_cell.length_b   1.000
_cell.length_c   1.000
_cell.angle_alpha   90.00
_cell.angle_beta   90.00
_cell.angle_gamma   90.00
#
_symmetry.space_group_name_H-M   'P 1'
#
loop_
_entity.id
_entity.type
_entity.pdbx_description
1 polymer ?
#
loop_
_entity_poly.entity_id
_entity_poly.type
_entity_poly.pdbx_seq_one_letter_code
_entity_poly.pdbx_strand_id
1 'polypeptide(L)'
;MLFRSRAALVRRETIRLIEIAGNGHYSSVFSCAELMGALYSGVMRIAEDPEWPERDRLILSKGHVAVGLYPLLAERGYFPADWLDSYTRLGSPLGDHPDMRRIPGVDFSSGSLGHGLSIGVGMAKAARLRGYDETRVWVLLGDQELNEGQIWEAAGSASHFGLGNLCAIVDANQMGLDGTTEETMSVEPIGARFAAFGWDVVELDGHDPAAILTQAAALPATTGAKPQCIVARTVKGNGVSYMELSRTWHIGWLSPDDAAAAVVEIDQRG
;
A
#
# COMPACT_ATOMS: atom_id res chain seq x y z
N MET A 1 8.87 -15.94 -9.45
CA MET A 1 7.94 -15.78 -10.57
C MET A 1 6.61 -15.16 -10.15
N LEU A 2 5.86 -15.73 -9.22
CA LEU A 2 4.51 -15.27 -8.83
C LEU A 2 4.42 -13.77 -8.40
N PHE A 3 5.44 -13.24 -7.75
CA PHE A 3 5.46 -11.88 -7.20
C PHE A 3 5.67 -10.80 -8.26
N ARG A 4 6.59 -11.02 -9.19
CA ARG A 4 6.78 -10.10 -10.32
C ARG A 4 5.54 -10.07 -11.20
N SER A 5 4.89 -11.23 -11.39
CA SER A 5 3.63 -11.29 -12.15
C SER A 5 2.49 -10.50 -11.47
N ARG A 6 2.44 -10.44 -10.12
CA ARG A 6 1.43 -9.62 -9.43
C ARG A 6 1.72 -8.13 -9.46
N ALA A 7 2.97 -7.71 -9.36
CA ALA A 7 3.31 -6.30 -9.55
C ALA A 7 2.98 -5.84 -10.99
N ALA A 8 3.28 -6.68 -11.99
CA ALA A 8 2.88 -6.43 -13.37
C ALA A 8 1.35 -6.42 -13.56
N LEU A 9 0.62 -7.34 -12.91
CA LEU A 9 -0.85 -7.33 -12.87
C LEU A 9 -1.38 -6.01 -12.30
N VAL A 10 -0.87 -5.58 -11.14
CA VAL A 10 -1.26 -4.32 -10.50
C VAL A 10 -1.09 -3.15 -11.46
N ARG A 11 0.06 -3.04 -12.13
CA ARG A 11 0.33 -1.94 -13.07
C ARG A 11 -0.56 -2.00 -14.31
N ARG A 12 -0.71 -3.17 -14.95
CA ARG A 12 -1.56 -3.33 -16.14
C ARG A 12 -3.02 -3.01 -15.84
N GLU A 13 -3.55 -3.59 -14.76
CA GLU A 13 -4.92 -3.32 -14.36
C GLU A 13 -5.13 -1.86 -13.94
N THR A 14 -4.14 -1.24 -13.30
CA THR A 14 -4.21 0.20 -13.01
C THR A 14 -4.37 1.02 -14.29
N ILE A 15 -3.59 0.74 -15.34
CA ILE A 15 -3.77 1.41 -16.65
C ILE A 15 -5.19 1.20 -17.15
N ARG A 16 -5.64 -0.05 -17.26
CA ARG A 16 -6.96 -0.40 -17.78
C ARG A 16 -8.10 0.27 -17.01
N LEU A 17 -8.04 0.24 -15.69
CA LEU A 17 -9.09 0.81 -14.83
C LEU A 17 -9.12 2.34 -14.92
N ILE A 18 -7.97 2.99 -14.99
CA ILE A 18 -7.92 4.45 -15.16
C ILE A 18 -8.39 4.87 -16.55
N GLU A 19 -8.17 4.06 -17.60
CA GLU A 19 -8.79 4.29 -18.92
C GLU A 19 -10.34 4.24 -18.83
N ILE A 20 -10.90 3.30 -18.07
CA ILE A 20 -12.35 3.23 -17.82
C ILE A 20 -12.85 4.46 -17.07
N ALA A 21 -12.09 4.92 -16.07
CA ALA A 21 -12.43 6.07 -15.23
C ALA A 21 -12.27 7.41 -15.96
N GLY A 22 -11.31 7.49 -16.90
CA GLY A 22 -10.91 8.73 -17.56
C GLY A 22 -10.01 9.63 -16.72
N ASN A 23 -9.63 9.23 -15.51
CA ASN A 23 -8.69 9.91 -14.63
C ASN A 23 -8.28 8.99 -13.46
N GLY A 24 -7.06 9.14 -12.92
CA GLY A 24 -6.62 8.38 -11.74
C GLY A 24 -5.13 8.52 -11.43
N HIS A 25 -4.69 7.78 -10.42
CA HIS A 25 -3.35 7.87 -9.84
C HIS A 25 -2.44 6.72 -10.34
N TYR A 26 -1.64 6.95 -11.39
CA TYR A 26 -0.73 5.94 -11.91
C TYR A 26 0.53 5.78 -11.06
N SER A 27 1.32 6.86 -10.95
CA SER A 27 2.68 6.77 -10.45
C SER A 27 2.77 6.40 -8.98
N SER A 28 1.76 6.76 -8.18
CA SER A 28 1.66 6.39 -6.77
C SER A 28 1.34 4.91 -6.56
N VAL A 29 0.61 4.29 -7.49
CA VAL A 29 0.36 2.83 -7.50
C VAL A 29 1.60 2.10 -7.95
N PHE A 30 2.26 2.60 -8.99
CA PHE A 30 3.42 1.97 -9.59
C PHE A 30 4.62 1.90 -8.65
N SER A 31 4.81 2.90 -7.78
CA SER A 31 5.86 2.87 -6.76
C SER A 31 5.68 1.73 -5.74
N CYS A 32 4.46 1.37 -5.39
CA CYS A 32 4.17 0.37 -4.37
C CYS A 32 3.60 -0.96 -4.92
N ALA A 33 3.67 -1.19 -6.23
CA ALA A 33 3.11 -2.39 -6.85
C ALA A 33 3.77 -3.69 -6.33
N GLU A 34 5.09 -3.71 -6.16
CA GLU A 34 5.82 -4.84 -5.58
C GLU A 34 5.44 -5.07 -4.13
N LEU A 35 5.27 -4.00 -3.34
CA LEU A 35 4.87 -4.08 -1.93
C LEU A 35 3.48 -4.73 -1.81
N MET A 36 2.48 -4.23 -2.56
CA MET A 36 1.13 -4.80 -2.57
C MET A 36 1.15 -6.24 -3.10
N GLY A 37 1.86 -6.49 -4.20
CA GLY A 37 2.01 -7.81 -4.79
C GLY A 37 2.61 -8.82 -3.80
N ALA A 38 3.64 -8.44 -3.05
CA ALA A 38 4.27 -9.31 -2.05
C ALA A 38 3.33 -9.61 -0.88
N LEU A 39 2.63 -8.60 -0.36
CA LEU A 39 1.66 -8.78 0.73
C LEU A 39 0.61 -9.84 0.38
N TYR A 40 0.02 -9.78 -0.82
CA TYR A 40 -0.98 -10.74 -1.29
C TYR A 40 -0.40 -12.05 -1.84
N SER A 41 0.92 -12.18 -1.93
CA SER A 41 1.60 -13.38 -2.43
C SER A 41 2.14 -14.32 -1.37
N GLY A 42 1.77 -14.12 -0.11
CA GLY A 42 2.16 -15.03 0.97
C GLY A 42 2.82 -14.34 2.18
N VAL A 43 2.96 -13.02 2.17
CA VAL A 43 3.37 -12.28 3.36
C VAL A 43 2.21 -12.21 4.36
N MET A 44 1.03 -11.80 3.88
CA MET A 44 -0.16 -11.72 4.73
C MET A 44 -0.80 -13.09 4.93
N ARG A 45 -1.23 -13.36 6.14
CA ARG A 45 -2.07 -14.51 6.51
C ARG A 45 -3.52 -14.17 6.18
N ILE A 46 -3.97 -14.55 4.98
CA ILE A 46 -5.30 -14.30 4.45
C ILE A 46 -5.98 -15.60 4.04
N ALA A 47 -7.31 -15.65 4.08
CA ALA A 47 -8.13 -16.80 3.72
C ALA A 47 -8.96 -16.53 2.45
N GLU A 48 -9.70 -17.55 2.00
CA GLU A 48 -10.71 -17.40 0.93
C GLU A 48 -11.89 -16.53 1.40
N ASP A 49 -12.25 -16.65 2.69
CA ASP A 49 -13.28 -15.81 3.30
C ASP A 49 -12.66 -14.46 3.72
N PRO A 50 -13.04 -13.33 3.08
CA PRO A 50 -12.57 -12.01 3.45
C PRO A 50 -13.03 -11.58 4.85
N GLU A 51 -14.06 -12.20 5.41
CA GLU A 51 -14.61 -11.89 6.74
C GLU A 51 -13.93 -12.71 7.86
N TRP A 52 -13.02 -13.65 7.54
CA TRP A 52 -12.33 -14.40 8.58
C TRP A 52 -11.67 -13.46 9.60
N PRO A 53 -12.09 -13.53 10.89
CA PRO A 53 -11.74 -12.49 11.86
C PRO A 53 -10.25 -12.46 12.23
N GLU A 54 -9.56 -13.60 12.10
CA GLU A 54 -8.15 -13.73 12.49
C GLU A 54 -7.17 -13.51 11.31
N ARG A 55 -7.66 -13.14 10.11
CA ARG A 55 -6.77 -12.81 9.01
C ARG A 55 -5.98 -11.54 9.29
N ASP A 56 -4.84 -11.41 8.65
CA ASP A 56 -4.11 -10.14 8.62
C ASP A 56 -4.96 -9.03 7.99
N ARG A 57 -4.68 -7.80 8.35
CA ARG A 57 -5.37 -6.61 7.85
C ARG A 57 -4.41 -5.74 7.07
N LEU A 58 -4.89 -5.18 5.95
CA LEU A 58 -4.15 -4.18 5.18
C LEU A 58 -4.91 -2.86 5.15
N ILE A 59 -4.27 -1.81 5.64
CA ILE A 59 -4.76 -0.44 5.55
C ILE A 59 -3.93 0.30 4.49
N LEU A 60 -4.58 0.72 3.42
CA LEU A 60 -3.99 1.69 2.51
C LEU A 60 -4.16 3.09 3.10
N SER A 61 -3.18 3.60 3.85
CA SER A 61 -3.25 4.95 4.39
C SER A 61 -3.23 5.99 3.27
N LYS A 62 -2.38 5.77 2.27
CA LYS A 62 -2.44 6.45 0.97
C LYS A 62 -3.58 5.87 0.10
N GLY A 63 -4.82 6.19 0.45
CA GLY A 63 -6.03 5.58 -0.12
C GLY A 63 -6.20 5.70 -1.63
N HIS A 64 -5.57 6.70 -2.24
CA HIS A 64 -5.55 6.92 -3.69
C HIS A 64 -4.84 5.82 -4.51
N VAL A 65 -4.20 4.84 -3.85
CA VAL A 65 -3.65 3.65 -4.52
C VAL A 65 -4.62 2.47 -4.55
N ALA A 66 -5.88 2.67 -4.16
CA ALA A 66 -6.89 1.62 -4.12
C ALA A 66 -7.11 0.91 -5.46
N VAL A 67 -6.96 1.63 -6.58
CA VAL A 67 -7.05 1.06 -7.93
C VAL A 67 -6.07 -0.10 -8.15
N GLY A 68 -4.89 -0.07 -7.51
CA GLY A 68 -3.92 -1.17 -7.53
C GLY A 68 -4.26 -2.33 -6.58
N LEU A 69 -5.07 -2.08 -5.54
CA LEU A 69 -5.53 -3.13 -4.63
C LEU A 69 -6.66 -3.97 -5.22
N TYR A 70 -7.58 -3.37 -5.95
CA TYR A 70 -8.79 -4.03 -6.45
C TYR A 70 -8.50 -5.27 -7.31
N PRO A 71 -7.53 -5.26 -8.25
CA PRO A 71 -7.18 -6.47 -9.00
C PRO A 71 -6.70 -7.62 -8.12
N LEU A 72 -5.98 -7.33 -7.03
CA LEU A 72 -5.50 -8.34 -6.09
C LEU A 72 -6.65 -8.96 -5.29
N LEU A 73 -7.64 -8.15 -4.87
CA LEU A 73 -8.83 -8.65 -4.20
C LEU A 73 -9.71 -9.49 -5.14
N ALA A 74 -9.86 -9.07 -6.40
CA ALA A 74 -10.57 -9.83 -7.43
C ALA A 74 -9.87 -11.17 -7.73
N GLU A 75 -8.52 -11.17 -7.87
CA GLU A 75 -7.73 -12.39 -8.04
C GLU A 75 -7.91 -13.38 -6.87
N ARG A 76 -8.11 -12.84 -5.65
CA ARG A 76 -8.43 -13.65 -4.45
C ARG A 76 -9.87 -14.17 -4.44
N GLY A 77 -10.72 -13.73 -5.35
CA GLY A 77 -12.13 -14.10 -5.38
C GLY A 77 -13.00 -13.40 -4.32
N TYR A 78 -12.52 -12.31 -3.73
CA TYR A 78 -13.26 -11.58 -2.70
C TYR A 78 -14.48 -10.86 -3.27
N PHE A 79 -14.48 -10.57 -4.56
CA PHE A 79 -15.64 -10.09 -5.33
C PHE A 79 -15.49 -10.52 -6.80
N PRO A 80 -16.59 -10.49 -7.58
CA PRO A 80 -16.58 -10.86 -8.99
C PRO A 80 -15.65 -9.96 -9.81
N ALA A 81 -14.81 -10.55 -10.66
CA ALA A 81 -13.80 -9.81 -11.44
C ALA A 81 -14.42 -8.76 -12.39
N ASP A 82 -15.68 -8.97 -12.83
CA ASP A 82 -16.40 -8.02 -13.68
C ASP A 82 -16.76 -6.71 -12.97
N TRP A 83 -16.67 -6.65 -11.62
CA TRP A 83 -16.79 -5.38 -10.91
C TRP A 83 -15.70 -4.39 -11.35
N LEU A 84 -14.53 -4.88 -11.71
CA LEU A 84 -13.43 -4.04 -12.19
C LEU A 84 -13.83 -3.19 -13.39
N ASP A 85 -14.67 -3.70 -14.28
CA ASP A 85 -15.14 -2.97 -15.47
C ASP A 85 -16.08 -1.80 -15.13
N SER A 86 -16.53 -1.73 -13.90
CA SER A 86 -17.36 -0.65 -13.38
C SER A 86 -16.61 0.42 -12.59
N TYR A 87 -15.26 0.34 -12.49
CA TYR A 87 -14.44 1.23 -11.68
C TYR A 87 -14.83 2.71 -11.86
N THR A 88 -15.11 3.39 -10.76
CA THR A 88 -15.61 4.78 -10.66
C THR A 88 -16.91 5.11 -11.40
N ARG A 89 -17.59 4.11 -12.01
CA ARG A 89 -18.89 4.35 -12.64
C ARG A 89 -19.97 4.59 -11.58
N LEU A 90 -20.99 5.34 -11.94
CA LEU A 90 -22.11 5.60 -11.02
C LEU A 90 -22.75 4.28 -10.56
N GLY A 91 -22.86 4.09 -9.26
CA GLY A 91 -23.38 2.87 -8.65
C GLY A 91 -22.35 1.77 -8.39
N SER A 92 -21.14 1.84 -8.97
CA SER A 92 -20.05 0.90 -8.69
C SER A 92 -19.69 0.89 -7.21
N PRO A 93 -19.33 -0.25 -6.61
CA PRO A 93 -18.69 -0.29 -5.31
C PRO A 93 -17.24 0.21 -5.36
N LEU A 94 -16.58 0.10 -6.52
CA LEU A 94 -15.16 0.43 -6.69
C LEU A 94 -14.98 1.92 -7.02
N GLY A 95 -14.71 2.71 -5.99
CA GLY A 95 -14.37 4.14 -6.12
C GLY A 95 -12.87 4.38 -6.25
N ASP A 96 -12.47 5.63 -6.47
CA ASP A 96 -11.05 6.06 -6.48
C ASP A 96 -10.36 5.84 -5.13
N HIS A 97 -11.13 5.85 -4.04
CA HIS A 97 -10.70 5.49 -2.70
C HIS A 97 -11.49 4.29 -2.18
N PRO A 98 -10.91 3.43 -1.30
CA PRO A 98 -11.56 2.20 -0.89
C PRO A 98 -12.67 2.45 0.13
N ASP A 99 -13.78 1.72 0.03
CA ASP A 99 -14.88 1.72 1.00
C ASP A 99 -15.06 0.32 1.61
N MET A 100 -14.69 0.18 2.89
CA MET A 100 -14.79 -1.09 3.64
C MET A 100 -16.22 -1.61 3.80
N ARG A 101 -17.24 -0.76 3.64
CA ARG A 101 -18.63 -1.17 3.75
C ARG A 101 -19.20 -1.74 2.46
N ARG A 102 -18.50 -1.55 1.35
CA ARG A 102 -18.97 -1.93 0.01
C ARG A 102 -18.09 -2.97 -0.67
N ILE A 103 -16.80 -3.05 -0.29
CA ILE A 103 -15.81 -3.86 -0.98
C ILE A 103 -15.26 -4.93 -0.03
N PRO A 104 -15.62 -6.21 -0.24
CA PRO A 104 -15.07 -7.31 0.55
C PRO A 104 -13.53 -7.33 0.51
N GLY A 105 -12.89 -7.52 1.67
CA GLY A 105 -11.44 -7.53 1.80
C GLY A 105 -10.79 -6.17 1.98
N VAL A 106 -11.53 -5.06 1.87
CA VAL A 106 -11.06 -3.73 2.26
C VAL A 106 -11.25 -3.54 3.76
N ASP A 107 -10.17 -3.27 4.48
CA ASP A 107 -10.18 -3.19 5.95
C ASP A 107 -10.49 -1.80 6.50
N PHE A 108 -10.30 -0.75 5.70
CA PHE A 108 -10.54 0.63 6.10
C PHE A 108 -10.91 1.53 4.91
N SER A 109 -11.94 2.36 5.07
CA SER A 109 -12.30 3.41 4.10
C SER A 109 -11.35 4.58 4.28
N SER A 110 -10.32 4.65 3.46
CA SER A 110 -9.28 5.68 3.51
C SER A 110 -9.44 6.72 2.40
N GLY A 111 -8.60 7.77 2.45
CA GLY A 111 -8.61 8.88 1.49
C GLY A 111 -7.99 10.13 2.10
N SER A 112 -8.35 10.47 3.34
CA SER A 112 -7.65 11.50 4.11
C SER A 112 -6.33 10.95 4.62
N LEU A 113 -5.21 11.50 4.15
CA LEU A 113 -3.86 11.07 4.52
C LEU A 113 -3.62 11.21 6.04
N GLY A 114 -2.71 10.41 6.57
CA GLY A 114 -2.32 10.42 7.99
C GLY A 114 -3.21 9.58 8.92
N HIS A 115 -4.43 9.22 8.53
CA HIS A 115 -5.35 8.50 9.41
C HIS A 115 -5.06 7.00 9.54
N GLY A 116 -4.51 6.38 8.49
CA GLY A 116 -4.37 4.92 8.43
C GLY A 116 -3.55 4.32 9.57
N LEU A 117 -2.47 4.99 10.01
CA LEU A 117 -1.64 4.47 11.09
C LEU A 117 -2.38 4.47 12.43
N SER A 118 -3.16 5.51 12.74
CA SER A 118 -3.99 5.56 13.95
C SER A 118 -5.05 4.46 13.97
N ILE A 119 -5.68 4.19 12.83
CA ILE A 119 -6.62 3.08 12.67
C ILE A 119 -5.90 1.75 12.86
N GLY A 120 -4.69 1.60 12.29
CA GLY A 120 -3.83 0.43 12.48
C GLY A 120 -3.52 0.15 13.94
N VAL A 121 -3.21 1.18 14.73
CA VAL A 121 -3.03 1.08 16.19
C VAL A 121 -4.29 0.50 16.85
N GLY A 122 -5.47 1.03 16.50
CA GLY A 122 -6.73 0.56 17.03
C GLY A 122 -7.01 -0.91 16.69
N MET A 123 -6.80 -1.29 15.42
CA MET A 123 -7.00 -2.67 14.94
C MET A 123 -6.02 -3.65 15.60
N ALA A 124 -4.73 -3.30 15.66
CA ALA A 124 -3.70 -4.14 16.28
C ALA A 124 -3.98 -4.38 17.78
N LYS A 125 -4.40 -3.33 18.48
CA LYS A 125 -4.81 -3.44 19.88
C LYS A 125 -6.08 -4.28 20.04
N ALA A 126 -7.06 -4.11 19.17
CA ALA A 126 -8.31 -4.89 19.19
C ALA A 126 -8.05 -6.38 18.92
N ALA A 127 -7.17 -6.73 17.99
CA ALA A 127 -6.77 -8.11 17.72
C ALA A 127 -6.19 -8.77 18.98
N ARG A 128 -5.25 -8.11 19.66
CA ARG A 128 -4.69 -8.60 20.93
C ARG A 128 -5.71 -8.78 22.03
N LEU A 129 -6.63 -7.82 22.20
CA LEU A 129 -7.69 -7.91 23.21
C LEU A 129 -8.67 -9.07 22.96
N ARG A 130 -8.77 -9.52 21.69
CA ARG A 130 -9.58 -10.68 21.29
C ARG A 130 -8.82 -12.01 21.33
N GLY A 131 -7.54 -12.00 21.65
CA GLY A 131 -6.70 -13.20 21.61
C GLY A 131 -6.32 -13.66 20.21
N TYR A 132 -6.37 -12.77 19.20
CA TYR A 132 -5.94 -13.06 17.83
C TYR A 132 -4.42 -12.82 17.72
N ASP A 133 -3.65 -13.63 18.41
CA ASP A 133 -2.22 -13.41 18.64
C ASP A 133 -1.36 -13.52 17.37
N GLU A 134 -1.88 -14.17 16.33
CA GLU A 134 -1.16 -14.28 15.04
C GLU A 134 -1.55 -13.18 14.02
N THR A 135 -2.60 -12.40 14.30
CA THR A 135 -3.09 -11.35 13.39
C THR A 135 -2.12 -10.19 13.36
N ARG A 136 -1.60 -9.88 12.20
CA ARG A 136 -0.80 -8.68 11.94
C ARG A 136 -1.62 -7.63 11.20
N VAL A 137 -1.37 -6.37 11.55
CA VAL A 137 -1.94 -5.21 10.86
C VAL A 137 -0.83 -4.54 10.07
N TRP A 138 -1.03 -4.45 8.78
CA TRP A 138 -0.14 -3.80 7.82
C TRP A 138 -0.71 -2.45 7.43
N VAL A 139 0.11 -1.41 7.43
CA VAL A 139 -0.31 -0.06 7.04
C VAL A 139 0.63 0.47 5.97
N LEU A 140 0.13 0.68 4.75
CA LEU A 140 0.90 1.25 3.65
C LEU A 140 0.76 2.77 3.67
N LEU A 141 1.86 3.45 3.95
CA LEU A 141 2.00 4.90 4.04
C LEU A 141 2.76 5.46 2.82
N GLY A 142 2.53 6.72 2.48
CA GLY A 142 3.42 7.49 1.61
C GLY A 142 4.41 8.32 2.44
N ASP A 143 5.56 8.66 1.85
CA ASP A 143 6.56 9.50 2.52
C ASP A 143 6.07 10.94 2.78
N GLN A 144 5.43 11.58 1.80
CA GLN A 144 4.82 12.91 1.99
C GLN A 144 3.71 12.90 3.05
N GLU A 145 3.00 11.79 3.20
CA GLU A 145 1.98 11.58 4.23
C GLU A 145 2.57 11.68 5.65
N LEU A 146 3.85 11.42 5.83
CA LEU A 146 4.53 11.53 7.13
C LEU A 146 4.62 12.96 7.65
N ASN A 147 4.26 13.97 6.87
CA ASN A 147 4.10 15.35 7.32
C ASN A 147 2.81 15.56 8.14
N GLU A 148 1.87 14.62 8.11
CA GLU A 148 0.70 14.65 8.98
C GLU A 148 1.10 14.35 10.44
N GLY A 149 0.83 15.28 11.35
CA GLY A 149 1.19 15.15 12.77
C GLY A 149 0.62 13.89 13.43
N GLN A 150 -0.57 13.47 13.00
CA GLN A 150 -1.25 12.27 13.49
C GLN A 150 -0.44 10.97 13.28
N ILE A 151 0.41 10.89 12.26
CA ILE A 151 1.32 9.75 12.06
C ILE A 151 2.23 9.58 13.28
N TRP A 152 2.79 10.66 13.79
CA TRP A 152 3.73 10.62 14.92
C TRP A 152 3.02 10.40 16.26
N GLU A 153 1.81 10.91 16.42
CA GLU A 153 0.94 10.57 17.56
C GLU A 153 0.62 9.06 17.57
N ALA A 154 0.29 8.49 16.41
CA ALA A 154 0.05 7.06 16.25
C ALA A 154 1.33 6.24 16.51
N ALA A 155 2.48 6.69 16.02
CA ALA A 155 3.76 6.02 16.23
C ALA A 155 4.11 5.94 17.73
N GLY A 156 3.96 7.04 18.47
CA GLY A 156 4.12 7.06 19.92
C GLY A 156 3.15 6.12 20.65
N SER A 157 1.89 6.12 20.24
CA SER A 157 0.85 5.26 20.81
C SER A 157 1.13 3.77 20.57
N ALA A 158 1.54 3.40 19.35
CA ALA A 158 1.89 2.02 18.99
C ALA A 158 3.00 1.46 19.88
N SER A 159 4.04 2.26 20.09
CA SER A 159 5.17 1.93 20.95
C SER A 159 4.75 1.84 22.41
N HIS A 160 3.97 2.81 22.90
CA HIS A 160 3.46 2.81 24.29
C HIS A 160 2.65 1.54 24.60
N PHE A 161 1.80 1.10 23.67
CA PHE A 161 1.00 -0.12 23.85
C PHE A 161 1.75 -1.40 23.48
N GLY A 162 2.99 -1.32 23.06
CA GLY A 162 3.81 -2.47 22.71
C GLY A 162 3.24 -3.30 21.56
N LEU A 163 2.74 -2.67 20.49
CA LEU A 163 2.00 -3.35 19.41
C LEU A 163 2.93 -4.02 18.39
N GLY A 164 3.59 -5.13 18.76
CA GLY A 164 4.46 -5.89 17.86
C GLY A 164 3.74 -6.56 16.67
N ASN A 165 2.42 -6.56 16.69
CA ASN A 165 1.59 -7.00 15.58
C ASN A 165 1.21 -5.87 14.59
N LEU A 166 1.74 -4.66 14.76
CA LEU A 166 1.59 -3.55 13.83
C LEU A 166 2.86 -3.40 12.99
N CYS A 167 2.70 -3.36 11.67
CA CYS A 167 3.78 -3.11 10.72
C CYS A 167 3.39 -1.94 9.79
N ALA A 168 4.13 -0.85 9.87
CA ALA A 168 4.06 0.24 8.90
C ALA A 168 5.01 -0.05 7.74
N ILE A 169 4.56 0.15 6.51
CA ILE A 169 5.38 0.13 5.31
C ILE A 169 5.33 1.53 4.72
N VAL A 170 6.46 2.19 4.65
CA VAL A 170 6.58 3.52 4.03
C VAL A 170 7.05 3.36 2.59
N ASP A 171 6.20 3.69 1.64
CA ASP A 171 6.56 3.87 0.23
C ASP A 171 7.35 5.18 0.08
N ALA A 172 8.68 5.06 0.25
CA ALA A 172 9.60 6.19 0.25
C ALA A 172 10.06 6.52 -1.18
N ASN A 173 9.11 7.00 -2.00
CA ASN A 173 9.30 7.28 -3.41
C ASN A 173 9.83 8.71 -3.69
N GLN A 174 10.02 9.51 -2.66
CA GLN A 174 10.60 10.85 -2.66
C GLN A 174 9.83 11.92 -3.44
N MET A 175 8.56 11.67 -3.79
CA MET A 175 7.77 12.61 -4.57
C MET A 175 6.34 12.73 -4.09
N GLY A 176 5.92 13.97 -3.81
CA GLY A 176 4.53 14.35 -3.61
C GLY A 176 3.81 14.74 -4.92
N LEU A 177 2.70 15.46 -4.77
CA LEU A 177 1.98 16.10 -5.86
C LEU A 177 2.74 17.33 -6.34
N ASP A 178 3.20 18.18 -5.42
CA ASP A 178 3.73 19.52 -5.70
C ASP A 178 5.25 19.52 -5.98
N GLY A 179 5.95 18.41 -5.73
CA GLY A 179 7.38 18.32 -5.92
C GLY A 179 8.02 17.14 -5.19
N THR A 180 9.35 17.15 -5.16
CA THR A 180 10.09 16.17 -4.34
C THR A 180 9.84 16.43 -2.85
N THR A 181 10.03 15.40 -2.03
CA THR A 181 9.92 15.56 -0.57
C THR A 181 10.94 16.56 -0.04
N GLU A 182 12.12 16.64 -0.65
CA GLU A 182 13.17 17.60 -0.26
C GLU A 182 12.76 19.05 -0.57
N GLU A 183 12.16 19.30 -1.75
CA GLU A 183 11.74 20.65 -2.16
C GLU A 183 10.53 21.16 -1.39
N THR A 184 9.61 20.26 -1.02
CA THR A 184 8.35 20.63 -0.37
C THR A 184 8.49 20.65 1.16
N MET A 185 8.64 19.50 1.77
CA MET A 185 8.88 19.34 3.21
C MET A 185 9.51 17.98 3.49
N SER A 186 10.81 17.99 3.77
CA SER A 186 11.57 16.76 3.98
C SER A 186 11.15 16.03 5.24
N VAL A 187 10.92 14.74 5.10
CA VAL A 187 10.63 13.81 6.21
C VAL A 187 11.83 12.95 6.59
N GLU A 188 12.93 13.10 5.87
CA GLU A 188 14.16 12.35 6.16
C GLU A 188 14.83 12.81 7.45
N PRO A 189 15.57 11.93 8.13
CA PRO A 189 15.68 10.50 7.88
C PRO A 189 14.49 9.73 8.45
N ILE A 190 13.69 9.08 7.59
CA ILE A 190 12.42 8.40 7.97
C ILE A 190 12.66 7.34 9.03
N GLY A 191 13.60 6.44 8.77
CA GLY A 191 13.91 5.34 9.68
C GLY A 191 14.31 5.81 11.08
N ALA A 192 15.16 6.84 11.18
CA ALA A 192 15.58 7.38 12.47
C ALA A 192 14.41 8.01 13.25
N ARG A 193 13.45 8.62 12.57
CA ARG A 193 12.25 9.16 13.22
C ARG A 193 11.41 8.07 13.85
N PHE A 194 11.07 7.00 13.11
CA PHE A 194 10.33 5.85 13.67
C PHE A 194 11.11 5.16 14.80
N ALA A 195 12.45 5.01 14.66
CA ALA A 195 13.29 4.47 15.71
C ALA A 195 13.25 5.31 17.01
N ALA A 196 13.23 6.65 16.89
CA ALA A 196 13.10 7.55 18.03
C ALA A 196 11.77 7.40 18.76
N PHE A 197 10.71 6.96 18.07
CA PHE A 197 9.41 6.57 18.65
C PHE A 197 9.41 5.14 19.21
N GLY A 198 10.54 4.41 19.18
CA GLY A 198 10.66 3.07 19.78
C GLY A 198 10.28 1.93 18.86
N TRP A 199 10.20 2.15 17.54
CA TRP A 199 9.93 1.11 16.54
C TRP A 199 11.21 0.37 16.17
N ASP A 200 11.09 -0.91 15.82
CA ASP A 200 12.13 -1.61 15.09
C ASP A 200 12.01 -1.27 13.61
N VAL A 201 13.11 -0.84 13.00
CA VAL A 201 13.12 -0.28 11.65
C VAL A 201 14.06 -1.04 10.75
N VAL A 202 13.62 -1.27 9.51
CA VAL A 202 14.48 -1.75 8.42
C VAL A 202 14.26 -0.89 7.19
N GLU A 203 15.33 -0.66 6.43
CA GLU A 203 15.27 -0.04 5.10
C GLU A 203 15.64 -1.08 4.05
N LEU A 204 14.91 -1.10 2.93
CA LEU A 204 15.14 -2.03 1.83
C LEU A 204 14.78 -1.40 0.47
N ASP A 205 15.24 -2.05 -0.60
CA ASP A 205 14.78 -1.75 -1.96
C ASP A 205 13.32 -2.24 -2.11
N GLY A 206 12.39 -1.29 -2.25
CA GLY A 206 10.96 -1.57 -2.38
C GLY A 206 10.56 -2.15 -3.74
N HIS A 207 11.51 -2.25 -4.70
CA HIS A 207 11.32 -2.91 -5.99
C HIS A 207 11.97 -4.29 -6.07
N ASP A 208 12.62 -4.74 -4.98
CA ASP A 208 13.11 -6.13 -4.88
C ASP A 208 12.12 -7.00 -4.10
N PRO A 209 11.28 -7.81 -4.78
CA PRO A 209 10.33 -8.70 -4.12
C PRO A 209 10.99 -9.72 -3.20
N ALA A 210 12.23 -10.14 -3.47
CA ALA A 210 12.95 -11.08 -2.64
C ALA A 210 13.36 -10.43 -1.31
N ALA A 211 13.82 -9.18 -1.34
CA ALA A 211 14.12 -8.41 -0.13
C ALA A 211 12.86 -8.20 0.73
N ILE A 212 11.72 -7.82 0.10
CA ILE A 212 10.43 -7.62 0.80
C ILE A 212 10.00 -8.93 1.50
N LEU A 213 10.02 -10.05 0.79
CA LEU A 213 9.61 -11.35 1.34
C LEU A 213 10.54 -11.83 2.46
N THR A 214 11.86 -11.68 2.25
CA THR A 214 12.87 -12.08 3.25
C THR A 214 12.68 -11.26 4.53
N GLN A 215 12.45 -9.94 4.39
CA GLN A 215 12.23 -9.09 5.54
C GLN A 215 10.91 -9.37 6.23
N ALA A 216 9.84 -9.60 5.47
CA ALA A 216 8.54 -9.95 6.04
C ALA A 216 8.58 -11.26 6.82
N ALA A 217 9.32 -12.27 6.32
CA ALA A 217 9.53 -13.54 7.02
C ALA A 217 10.41 -13.40 8.27
N ALA A 218 11.30 -12.41 8.30
CA ALA A 218 12.18 -12.12 9.43
C ALA A 218 11.54 -11.23 10.51
N LEU A 219 10.31 -10.74 10.29
CA LEU A 219 9.62 -9.91 11.30
C LEU A 219 9.45 -10.68 12.61
N PRO A 220 9.65 -10.01 13.77
CA PRO A 220 9.42 -10.61 15.08
C PRO A 220 7.98 -11.13 15.22
N ALA A 221 7.79 -12.02 16.19
CA ALA A 221 6.47 -12.53 16.54
C ALA A 221 5.49 -11.35 16.81
N THR A 222 4.24 -11.53 16.42
CA THR A 222 3.18 -10.54 16.61
C THR A 222 2.94 -10.18 18.07
N THR A 223 3.25 -11.11 19.01
CA THR A 223 3.21 -10.88 20.45
C THR A 223 4.39 -10.05 20.98
N GLY A 224 5.33 -9.68 20.12
CA GLY A 224 6.45 -8.81 20.49
C GLY A 224 6.01 -7.43 21.01
N ALA A 225 6.94 -6.74 21.68
CA ALA A 225 6.65 -5.47 22.34
C ALA A 225 6.90 -4.24 21.48
N LYS A 226 7.52 -4.39 20.30
CA LYS A 226 7.83 -3.25 19.43
C LYS A 226 7.10 -3.33 18.10
N PRO A 227 6.44 -2.26 17.68
CA PRO A 227 5.91 -2.15 16.32
C PRO A 227 7.06 -2.11 15.30
N GLN A 228 6.75 -2.50 14.07
CA GLN A 228 7.72 -2.66 12.99
C GLN A 228 7.54 -1.59 11.92
N CYS A 229 8.62 -1.03 11.39
CA CYS A 229 8.59 -0.11 10.26
C CYS A 229 9.53 -0.58 9.15
N ILE A 230 8.97 -0.80 7.97
CA ILE A 230 9.72 -1.07 6.75
C ILE A 230 9.75 0.22 5.93
N VAL A 231 10.92 0.83 5.77
CA VAL A 231 11.11 1.95 4.85
C VAL A 231 11.53 1.36 3.50
N ALA A 232 10.56 1.27 2.60
CA ALA A 232 10.78 0.75 1.26
C ALA A 232 11.20 1.90 0.33
N ARG A 233 12.46 1.90 -0.09
CA ARG A 233 12.98 2.86 -1.07
C ARG A 233 12.46 2.48 -2.43
N THR A 234 11.68 3.35 -3.04
CA THR A 234 10.98 3.12 -4.30
C THR A 234 11.18 4.29 -5.27
N VAL A 235 10.75 4.07 -6.50
CA VAL A 235 10.73 5.08 -7.55
C VAL A 235 9.28 5.35 -7.95
N LYS A 236 8.83 6.59 -7.81
CA LYS A 236 7.50 6.98 -8.23
C LYS A 236 7.34 6.77 -9.74
N GLY A 237 6.30 6.03 -10.15
CA GLY A 237 6.06 5.69 -11.56
C GLY A 237 6.87 4.51 -12.08
N ASN A 238 7.55 3.73 -11.20
CA ASN A 238 8.40 2.60 -11.58
C ASN A 238 7.69 1.62 -12.52
N GLY A 239 8.41 1.21 -13.57
CA GLY A 239 7.93 0.26 -14.58
C GLY A 239 7.50 0.89 -15.90
N VAL A 240 7.36 2.24 -15.94
CA VAL A 240 7.06 2.99 -17.16
C VAL A 240 7.99 4.20 -17.26
N SER A 241 8.88 4.19 -18.22
CA SER A 241 10.03 5.10 -18.30
C SER A 241 9.66 6.59 -18.27
N TYR A 242 8.61 6.99 -18.95
CA TYR A 242 8.14 8.38 -19.00
C TYR A 242 7.33 8.81 -17.75
N MET A 243 7.00 7.87 -16.86
CA MET A 243 6.32 8.15 -15.59
C MET A 243 7.29 8.22 -14.42
N GLU A 244 8.47 7.59 -14.54
CA GLU A 244 9.46 7.53 -13.46
C GLU A 244 9.92 8.94 -13.08
N LEU A 245 9.78 9.26 -11.76
CA LEU A 245 10.14 10.56 -11.18
C LEU A 245 9.44 11.77 -11.84
N SER A 246 8.34 11.54 -12.53
CA SER A 246 7.57 12.59 -13.20
C SER A 246 6.44 13.11 -12.31
N ARG A 247 6.36 14.44 -12.14
CA ARG A 247 5.27 15.11 -11.41
C ARG A 247 3.95 15.02 -12.16
N THR A 248 4.01 15.01 -13.50
CA THR A 248 2.85 15.04 -14.40
C THR A 248 1.93 13.82 -14.19
N TRP A 249 2.51 12.67 -13.87
CA TRP A 249 1.77 11.40 -13.78
C TRP A 249 1.31 11.04 -12.36
N HIS A 250 1.30 12.00 -11.44
CA HIS A 250 0.69 11.77 -10.13
C HIS A 250 -0.79 11.44 -10.26
N ILE A 251 -1.51 12.26 -11.02
CA ILE A 251 -2.91 12.04 -11.40
C ILE A 251 -3.08 12.43 -12.87
N GLY A 252 -3.88 11.68 -13.62
CA GLY A 252 -4.09 12.00 -15.02
C GLY A 252 -4.77 10.89 -15.80
N TRP A 253 -4.69 11.02 -17.12
CA TRP A 253 -5.20 10.08 -18.09
C TRP A 253 -4.19 9.91 -19.21
N LEU A 254 -4.00 8.67 -19.68
CA LEU A 254 -3.12 8.32 -20.78
C LEU A 254 -3.85 8.38 -22.12
N SER A 255 -3.16 8.80 -23.17
CA SER A 255 -3.65 8.51 -24.52
C SER A 255 -3.63 7.00 -24.79
N PRO A 256 -4.46 6.47 -25.70
CA PRO A 256 -4.42 5.05 -26.04
C PRO A 256 -3.03 4.56 -26.46
N ASP A 257 -2.27 5.39 -27.19
CA ASP A 257 -0.91 5.04 -27.62
C ASP A 257 0.07 4.99 -26.43
N ASP A 258 -0.01 5.95 -25.49
CA ASP A 258 0.80 5.95 -24.28
C ASP A 258 0.45 4.76 -23.38
N ALA A 259 -0.84 4.44 -23.24
CA ALA A 259 -1.29 3.28 -22.48
C ALA A 259 -0.75 1.96 -23.07
N ALA A 260 -0.81 1.80 -24.38
CA ALA A 260 -0.25 0.64 -25.07
C ALA A 260 1.26 0.55 -24.89
N ALA A 261 1.98 1.66 -24.99
CA ALA A 261 3.43 1.72 -24.78
C ALA A 261 3.79 1.35 -23.34
N ALA A 262 3.04 1.87 -22.35
CA ALA A 262 3.25 1.55 -20.94
C ALA A 262 3.07 0.05 -20.65
N VAL A 263 2.03 -0.59 -21.21
CA VAL A 263 1.81 -2.03 -21.07
C VAL A 263 2.99 -2.84 -21.62
N VAL A 264 3.53 -2.45 -22.78
CA VAL A 264 4.70 -3.11 -23.36
C VAL A 264 5.93 -3.00 -22.44
N GLU A 265 6.19 -1.83 -21.85
CA GLU A 265 7.31 -1.67 -20.91
C GLU A 265 7.12 -2.51 -19.65
N ILE A 266 5.90 -2.55 -19.09
CA ILE A 266 5.57 -3.36 -17.91
C ILE A 266 5.83 -4.84 -18.18
N ASP A 267 5.44 -5.33 -19.36
CA ASP A 267 5.61 -6.73 -19.75
C ASP A 267 7.08 -7.12 -19.96
N GLN A 268 7.91 -6.18 -20.39
CA GLN A 268 9.36 -6.40 -20.58
C GLN A 268 10.13 -6.42 -19.25
N ARG A 269 9.65 -5.71 -18.25
CA ARG A 269 10.31 -5.60 -16.94
C ARG A 269 9.79 -6.62 -15.90
N GLY A 270 8.58 -7.17 -16.09
CA GLY A 270 7.93 -8.18 -15.23
C GLY A 270 8.33 -9.59 -15.56
#